data_3f4b7ecb9c9cc87c5d9bc4d479a61fee
#
_entry.id   3f4b7ecb9c9cc87c5d9bc4d479a61fee
#
_cell.length_a   1.000
_cell.length_b   1.000
_cell.length_c   1.000
_cell.angle_alpha   90.00
_cell.angle_beta   90.00
_cell.angle_gamma   90.00
#
_symmetry.space_group_name_H-M   'P 1'
#
loop_
_entity.id
_entity.type
_entity.pdbx_description
1 polymer ?
#
loop_
_entity_poly.entity_id
_entity_poly.type
_entity_poly.pdbx_seq_one_letter_code
_entity_poly.pdbx_strand_id
1 'polypeptide(L)'
;GNGGQIVSPNAQATTTKPNGQPATNRQPTPPPVKPQKSQNETANQAKKKNHGPLIVAFVIALAICGVCFYFYSNAKSNKEMESYEFAMKSDDPLVLQTYLDSNLDAPAEHIQAVTERLEELKKQDVEWTNAVVSGTKAALEDYLAKHPDTEHKAEAMHKIDSIDWADASSKNTLEALQAYLNAHDEGEHVDEAQTAIKSLKANTVQPNEKTMIVSVFRHFFQAINAKSEGDLQASVAPILTNFLGKPDAIKADVVTFMHKIYKDDITRMTWRLNNDYEIDKKEVGDEEYEYTVKFSALQDIDRTDDSKEKHAKYHISATVNPDGLISAMS
;
A
#
# COMPACT_ATOMS: atom_id res chain seq x y z
N GLY A 1 -18.89 -46.61 -7.11
CA GLY A 1 -20.28 -46.67 -6.73
C GLY A 1 -20.84 -45.26 -6.53
N ASN A 2 -21.88 -44.94 -7.26
CA ASN A 2 -22.92 -43.90 -7.10
C ASN A 2 -22.43 -42.46 -6.96
N GLY A 3 -22.72 -41.50 -7.81
CA GLY A 3 -24.03 -41.25 -8.47
C GLY A 3 -24.81 -40.21 -7.65
N GLY A 4 -24.89 -38.99 -8.18
CA GLY A 4 -25.67 -37.94 -7.56
C GLY A 4 -25.60 -36.61 -8.34
N GLN A 5 -26.31 -36.56 -9.48
CA GLN A 5 -26.78 -35.33 -10.13
C GLN A 5 -27.89 -34.71 -9.32
N ILE A 6 -27.95 -33.40 -9.23
CA ILE A 6 -29.18 -32.60 -9.00
C ILE A 6 -28.94 -31.25 -9.69
N VAL A 7 -29.44 -31.01 -10.85
CA VAL A 7 -30.71 -30.50 -11.37
C VAL A 7 -31.08 -29.10 -10.80
N SER A 8 -31.00 -28.12 -11.72
CA SER A 8 -31.69 -26.82 -11.66
C SER A 8 -33.22 -27.02 -11.84
N PRO A 9 -34.03 -26.08 -11.39
CA PRO A 9 -35.30 -25.84 -12.08
C PRO A 9 -35.39 -24.39 -12.58
N ASN A 10 -35.69 -24.40 -13.89
CA ASN A 10 -36.30 -23.37 -14.68
C ASN A 10 -37.82 -23.34 -14.40
N ALA A 11 -38.47 -22.18 -14.38
CA ALA A 11 -39.90 -22.02 -14.64
C ALA A 11 -40.09 -20.50 -14.98
N GLN A 12 -40.20 -20.16 -16.19
CA GLN A 12 -41.30 -19.98 -17.14
C GLN A 12 -42.54 -19.26 -16.61
N ALA A 13 -42.66 -18.05 -17.13
CA ALA A 13 -43.81 -17.31 -17.68
C ALA A 13 -45.24 -17.86 -17.46
N THR A 14 -46.15 -16.96 -17.13
CA THR A 14 -47.45 -16.90 -17.78
C THR A 14 -48.04 -15.48 -17.77
N THR A 15 -48.38 -15.04 -18.90
CA THR A 15 -49.30 -14.02 -19.38
C THR A 15 -50.65 -14.06 -18.66
N THR A 16 -51.26 -12.88 -18.43
CA THR A 16 -52.63 -12.59 -18.81
C THR A 16 -52.97 -11.09 -18.75
N LYS A 17 -53.37 -10.56 -19.89
CA LYS A 17 -54.25 -9.39 -20.01
C LYS A 17 -55.68 -9.91 -19.91
N PRO A 18 -56.69 -9.11 -19.44
CA PRO A 18 -57.47 -8.36 -20.39
C PRO A 18 -58.01 -7.01 -19.88
N ASN A 19 -58.04 -6.05 -20.77
CA ASN A 19 -59.19 -5.37 -21.35
C ASN A 19 -60.28 -4.77 -20.41
N GLY A 20 -60.52 -3.44 -20.54
CA GLY A 20 -61.66 -2.77 -19.98
C GLY A 20 -61.60 -1.24 -20.16
N GLN A 21 -61.93 -0.78 -21.39
CA GLN A 21 -62.53 0.53 -21.64
C GLN A 21 -64.06 0.31 -21.65
N PRO A 22 -64.93 1.35 -21.54
CA PRO A 22 -64.79 2.78 -21.45
C PRO A 22 -65.78 3.44 -20.45
N ALA A 23 -65.55 4.68 -20.06
CA ALA A 23 -66.68 5.54 -19.70
C ALA A 23 -66.37 7.02 -20.06
N THR A 24 -67.10 7.42 -21.04
CA THR A 24 -67.42 8.77 -21.49
C THR A 24 -67.89 9.66 -20.33
N ASN A 25 -67.40 10.88 -20.22
CA ASN A 25 -68.22 11.91 -19.64
C ASN A 25 -68.10 13.22 -20.40
N ARG A 26 -69.25 13.64 -20.71
CA ARG A 26 -69.69 14.71 -21.63
C ARG A 26 -69.39 16.11 -21.07
N GLN A 27 -68.93 16.93 -21.97
CA GLN A 27 -68.91 18.36 -21.88
C GLN A 27 -70.34 18.93 -21.96
N PRO A 28 -70.74 19.91 -21.13
CA PRO A 28 -71.97 20.65 -21.37
C PRO A 28 -71.74 21.90 -22.24
N THR A 29 -72.43 21.98 -23.31
CA THR A 29 -72.51 23.11 -24.20
C THR A 29 -73.36 24.20 -23.57
N PRO A 30 -73.09 25.55 -23.78
CA PRO A 30 -73.99 26.65 -23.41
C PRO A 30 -75.04 26.87 -24.48
N PRO A 31 -76.22 27.39 -24.09
CA PRO A 31 -77.36 27.58 -24.97
C PRO A 31 -77.27 28.86 -25.82
N PRO A 32 -78.04 28.92 -26.93
CA PRO A 32 -77.93 30.00 -27.88
C PRO A 32 -78.78 31.20 -27.47
N VAL A 33 -78.27 32.44 -27.68
CA VAL A 33 -79.00 33.68 -27.53
C VAL A 33 -79.35 34.20 -28.90
N LYS A 34 -80.66 34.40 -29.12
CA LYS A 34 -81.27 35.02 -30.31
C LYS A 34 -81.03 36.54 -30.36
N PRO A 35 -81.05 37.09 -31.55
CA PRO A 35 -80.72 38.50 -31.75
C PRO A 35 -81.91 39.43 -31.46
N GLN A 36 -81.61 40.62 -30.97
CA GLN A 36 -82.59 41.73 -30.93
C GLN A 36 -82.02 42.92 -31.69
N LYS A 37 -82.78 43.31 -32.66
CA LYS A 37 -82.63 44.46 -33.54
C LYS A 37 -83.11 45.75 -32.85
N SER A 38 -82.55 46.83 -33.34
CA SER A 38 -83.22 48.15 -33.49
C SER A 38 -82.50 49.28 -32.72
N GLN A 39 -82.20 50.33 -33.18
CA GLN A 39 -82.45 51.33 -34.20
C GLN A 39 -81.58 52.55 -33.90
N ASN A 40 -81.08 53.10 -34.95
CA ASN A 40 -80.84 54.48 -35.28
C ASN A 40 -80.89 55.55 -34.21
N GLU A 41 -79.89 56.39 -34.09
CA GLU A 41 -79.95 57.69 -34.78
C GLU A 41 -78.63 58.44 -34.72
N THR A 42 -78.41 59.13 -35.78
CA THR A 42 -77.42 60.07 -36.19
C THR A 42 -77.06 61.15 -35.18
N ALA A 43 -75.76 61.37 -34.89
CA ALA A 43 -75.24 62.73 -34.72
C ALA A 43 -73.76 62.76 -35.08
N ASN A 44 -73.51 63.36 -36.20
CA ASN A 44 -72.23 63.75 -36.72
C ASN A 44 -71.53 64.75 -35.80
N GLN A 45 -70.50 64.39 -35.08
CA GLN A 45 -69.53 65.34 -34.56
C GLN A 45 -68.14 64.79 -34.77
N ALA A 46 -67.37 65.41 -35.64
CA ALA A 46 -65.93 65.15 -35.83
C ALA A 46 -65.21 65.46 -34.53
N LYS A 47 -64.92 64.37 -33.72
CA LYS A 47 -64.00 64.44 -32.61
C LYS A 47 -62.57 64.23 -33.18
N LYS A 48 -61.76 65.27 -33.06
CA LYS A 48 -60.27 65.19 -33.18
C LYS A 48 -59.81 63.95 -32.39
N LYS A 49 -59.26 62.97 -33.08
CA LYS A 49 -58.62 61.85 -32.44
C LYS A 49 -57.42 62.36 -31.67
N ASN A 50 -57.53 62.58 -30.39
CA ASN A 50 -56.41 62.79 -29.50
C ASN A 50 -55.69 61.43 -29.33
N HIS A 51 -54.56 61.26 -30.08
CA HIS A 51 -53.70 60.11 -29.95
C HIS A 51 -52.84 60.17 -28.66
N GLY A 52 -52.95 61.24 -27.86
CA GLY A 52 -52.23 61.43 -26.61
C GLY A 52 -52.32 60.27 -25.61
N PRO A 53 -53.58 59.82 -25.23
CA PRO A 53 -53.69 58.73 -24.27
C PRO A 53 -53.17 57.39 -24.81
N LEU A 54 -53.22 57.17 -26.13
CA LEU A 54 -52.69 55.96 -26.77
C LEU A 54 -51.17 55.95 -26.78
N ILE A 55 -50.50 57.07 -27.00
CA ILE A 55 -49.07 57.25 -26.92
C ILE A 55 -48.61 57.09 -25.48
N VAL A 56 -49.26 57.61 -24.49
CA VAL A 56 -48.95 57.46 -23.07
C VAL A 56 -49.08 55.99 -22.65
N ALA A 57 -50.17 55.32 -23.05
CA ALA A 57 -50.35 53.90 -22.77
C ALA A 57 -49.21 53.01 -23.41
N PHE A 58 -48.77 53.37 -24.64
CA PHE A 58 -47.70 52.67 -25.32
C PHE A 58 -46.34 52.88 -24.62
N VAL A 59 -46.08 54.11 -24.16
CA VAL A 59 -44.82 54.39 -23.40
C VAL A 59 -44.84 53.67 -22.06
N ILE A 60 -45.97 53.62 -21.36
CA ILE A 60 -46.10 52.85 -20.11
C ILE A 60 -45.87 51.34 -20.37
N ALA A 61 -46.51 50.83 -21.44
CA ALA A 61 -46.30 49.40 -21.80
C ALA A 61 -44.82 49.08 -22.12
N LEU A 62 -44.11 49.94 -22.87
CA LEU A 62 -42.72 49.84 -23.13
C LEU A 62 -41.87 49.89 -21.84
N ALA A 63 -42.23 50.81 -20.91
CA ALA A 63 -41.52 50.88 -19.62
C ALA A 63 -41.70 49.59 -18.79
N ILE A 64 -42.93 49.06 -18.74
CA ILE A 64 -43.24 47.80 -18.06
C ILE A 64 -42.50 46.66 -18.72
N CYS A 65 -42.47 46.55 -20.06
CA CYS A 65 -41.70 45.55 -20.79
C CYS A 65 -40.22 45.70 -20.51
N GLY A 66 -39.65 46.91 -20.46
CA GLY A 66 -38.28 47.18 -20.11
C GLY A 66 -37.91 46.72 -18.70
N VAL A 67 -38.81 47.02 -17.73
CA VAL A 67 -38.64 46.56 -16.34
C VAL A 67 -38.74 45.02 -16.25
N CYS A 68 -39.70 44.41 -16.89
CA CYS A 68 -39.83 42.95 -16.94
C CYS A 68 -38.62 42.29 -17.61
N PHE A 69 -38.14 42.88 -18.71
CA PHE A 69 -36.94 42.42 -19.41
C PHE A 69 -35.68 42.55 -18.53
N TYR A 70 -35.58 43.70 -17.80
CA TYR A 70 -34.46 43.88 -16.86
C TYR A 70 -34.48 42.83 -15.74
N PHE A 71 -35.63 42.59 -15.10
CA PHE A 71 -35.74 41.57 -14.05
C PHE A 71 -35.52 40.15 -14.59
N TYR A 72 -36.04 39.86 -15.78
CA TYR A 72 -35.78 38.58 -16.46
C TYR A 72 -34.34 38.38 -16.79
N SER A 73 -33.65 39.36 -17.37
CA SER A 73 -32.27 39.36 -17.69
C SER A 73 -31.37 39.20 -16.44
N ASN A 74 -31.71 39.95 -15.38
CA ASN A 74 -30.97 39.89 -14.11
C ASN A 74 -31.16 38.54 -13.40
N ALA A 75 -32.41 37.99 -13.41
CA ALA A 75 -32.65 36.65 -12.86
C ALA A 75 -31.95 35.55 -13.65
N LYS A 76 -31.87 35.66 -14.99
CA LYS A 76 -31.13 34.74 -15.86
C LYS A 76 -29.63 34.80 -15.59
N SER A 77 -29.09 36.03 -15.45
CA SER A 77 -27.68 36.25 -15.15
C SER A 77 -27.28 35.69 -13.78
N ASN A 78 -28.13 35.88 -12.76
CA ASN A 78 -27.86 35.33 -11.44
C ASN A 78 -27.89 33.80 -11.41
N LYS A 79 -28.82 33.16 -12.13
CA LYS A 79 -28.86 31.71 -12.28
C LYS A 79 -27.67 31.15 -13.02
N GLU A 80 -27.23 31.81 -14.08
CA GLU A 80 -26.11 31.43 -14.85
C GLU A 80 -24.81 31.50 -13.99
N MET A 81 -24.61 32.61 -13.26
CA MET A 81 -23.46 32.79 -12.37
C MET A 81 -23.40 31.69 -11.29
N GLU A 82 -24.54 31.35 -10.67
CA GLU A 82 -24.61 30.23 -9.69
C GLU A 82 -24.24 28.91 -10.33
N SER A 83 -24.69 28.64 -11.55
CA SER A 83 -24.35 27.45 -12.32
C SER A 83 -22.86 27.41 -12.70
N TYR A 84 -22.32 28.58 -13.06
CA TYR A 84 -20.88 28.73 -13.37
C TYR A 84 -20.01 28.45 -12.16
N GLU A 85 -20.32 29.07 -11.01
CA GLU A 85 -19.59 28.84 -9.77
C GLU A 85 -19.67 27.37 -9.34
N PHE A 86 -20.81 26.73 -9.51
CA PHE A 86 -20.96 25.30 -9.21
C PHE A 86 -20.13 24.45 -10.14
N ALA A 87 -20.16 24.73 -11.45
CA ALA A 87 -19.35 23.99 -12.42
C ALA A 87 -17.84 24.15 -12.14
N MET A 88 -17.38 25.37 -11.88
CA MET A 88 -15.96 25.64 -11.63
C MET A 88 -15.41 25.02 -10.32
N LYS A 89 -16.29 24.70 -9.38
CA LYS A 89 -15.94 23.98 -8.13
C LYS A 89 -15.99 22.47 -8.27
N SER A 90 -16.51 21.95 -9.39
CA SER A 90 -16.65 20.52 -9.61
C SER A 90 -15.41 19.94 -10.28
N ASP A 91 -15.05 18.74 -9.86
CA ASP A 91 -14.05 17.90 -10.53
C ASP A 91 -14.70 16.84 -11.43
N ASP A 92 -16.03 16.86 -11.59
CA ASP A 92 -16.79 15.97 -12.47
C ASP A 92 -16.91 16.57 -13.88
N PRO A 93 -16.30 15.99 -14.92
CA PRO A 93 -16.41 16.45 -16.30
C PRO A 93 -17.85 16.57 -16.80
N LEU A 94 -18.77 15.73 -16.28
CA LEU A 94 -20.17 15.77 -16.67
C LEU A 94 -20.87 17.05 -16.19
N VAL A 95 -20.52 17.56 -15.02
CA VAL A 95 -21.07 18.83 -14.48
C VAL A 95 -20.66 20.00 -15.35
N LEU A 96 -19.37 20.05 -15.76
CA LEU A 96 -18.85 21.09 -16.66
C LEU A 96 -19.53 21.00 -18.03
N GLN A 97 -19.66 19.80 -18.57
CA GLN A 97 -20.33 19.58 -19.86
C GLN A 97 -21.81 20.00 -19.77
N THR A 98 -22.51 19.68 -18.68
CA THR A 98 -23.90 20.06 -18.45
C THR A 98 -24.04 21.57 -18.39
N TYR A 99 -23.09 22.29 -17.77
CA TYR A 99 -23.10 23.76 -17.79
C TYR A 99 -23.00 24.29 -19.21
N LEU A 100 -22.02 23.79 -20.02
CA LEU A 100 -21.86 24.24 -21.41
C LEU A 100 -23.09 23.99 -22.28
N ASP A 101 -23.73 22.84 -22.10
CA ASP A 101 -24.94 22.46 -22.85
C ASP A 101 -26.18 23.28 -22.46
N SER A 102 -26.26 23.70 -21.18
CA SER A 102 -27.43 24.38 -20.63
C SER A 102 -27.34 25.91 -20.71
N ASN A 103 -26.15 26.48 -20.89
CA ASN A 103 -25.90 27.92 -20.82
C ASN A 103 -25.27 28.47 -22.10
N LEU A 104 -25.84 28.16 -23.26
CA LEU A 104 -25.33 28.56 -24.59
C LEU A 104 -25.16 30.06 -24.78
N ASP A 105 -25.93 30.86 -24.02
CA ASP A 105 -25.90 32.34 -24.05
C ASP A 105 -25.07 32.94 -22.89
N ALA A 106 -24.29 32.13 -22.19
CA ALA A 106 -23.41 32.59 -21.11
C ALA A 106 -22.32 33.55 -21.62
N PRO A 107 -21.72 34.37 -20.75
CA PRO A 107 -20.58 35.18 -21.09
C PRO A 107 -19.45 34.34 -21.72
N ALA A 108 -18.81 34.86 -22.78
CA ALA A 108 -17.73 34.14 -23.48
C ALA A 108 -16.59 33.72 -22.54
N GLU A 109 -16.31 34.54 -21.51
CA GLU A 109 -15.32 34.29 -20.50
C GLU A 109 -15.65 33.05 -19.66
N HIS A 110 -16.92 32.85 -19.29
CA HIS A 110 -17.39 31.69 -18.54
C HIS A 110 -17.32 30.41 -19.39
N ILE A 111 -17.78 30.48 -20.65
CA ILE A 111 -17.71 29.36 -21.60
C ILE A 111 -16.28 28.94 -21.79
N GLN A 112 -15.35 29.89 -21.98
CA GLN A 112 -13.93 29.59 -22.13
C GLN A 112 -13.36 28.94 -20.88
N ALA A 113 -13.57 29.51 -19.70
CA ALA A 113 -13.05 28.99 -18.43
C ALA A 113 -13.54 27.56 -18.15
N VAL A 114 -14.83 27.29 -18.35
CA VAL A 114 -15.41 25.95 -18.15
C VAL A 114 -14.87 24.97 -19.20
N THR A 115 -14.69 25.40 -20.45
CA THR A 115 -14.13 24.56 -21.51
C THR A 115 -12.67 24.18 -21.19
N GLU A 116 -11.85 25.14 -20.80
CA GLU A 116 -10.45 24.91 -20.42
C GLU A 116 -10.36 23.93 -19.22
N ARG A 117 -11.23 24.13 -18.20
CA ARG A 117 -11.29 23.22 -17.04
C ARG A 117 -11.72 21.81 -17.44
N LEU A 118 -12.69 21.68 -18.33
CA LEU A 118 -13.16 20.39 -18.84
C LEU A 118 -12.07 19.66 -19.63
N GLU A 119 -11.31 20.36 -20.46
CA GLU A 119 -10.20 19.81 -21.20
C GLU A 119 -9.06 19.35 -20.25
N GLU A 120 -8.79 20.14 -19.21
CA GLU A 120 -7.81 19.81 -18.18
C GLU A 120 -8.20 18.49 -17.44
N LEU A 121 -9.45 18.38 -16.99
CA LEU A 121 -9.94 17.16 -16.33
C LEU A 121 -9.88 15.94 -17.25
N LYS A 122 -10.33 16.07 -18.49
CA LYS A 122 -10.25 15.00 -19.48
C LYS A 122 -8.79 14.54 -19.74
N LYS A 123 -7.87 15.50 -19.77
CA LYS A 123 -6.44 15.19 -19.91
C LYS A 123 -5.92 14.46 -18.68
N GLN A 124 -6.31 14.89 -17.48
CA GLN A 124 -5.95 14.21 -16.21
C GLN A 124 -6.45 12.78 -16.16
N ASP A 125 -7.70 12.52 -16.60
CA ASP A 125 -8.29 11.18 -16.68
C ASP A 125 -7.51 10.27 -17.64
N VAL A 126 -7.10 10.81 -18.79
CA VAL A 126 -6.27 10.07 -19.76
C VAL A 126 -4.90 9.76 -19.16
N GLU A 127 -4.27 10.71 -18.50
CA GLU A 127 -2.96 10.53 -17.85
C GLU A 127 -3.06 9.50 -16.71
N TRP A 128 -4.14 9.54 -15.91
CA TRP A 128 -4.44 8.53 -14.91
C TRP A 128 -4.59 7.13 -15.51
N THR A 129 -5.43 7.02 -16.54
CA THR A 129 -5.64 5.75 -17.25
C THR A 129 -4.31 5.19 -17.79
N ASN A 130 -3.47 6.04 -18.38
CA ASN A 130 -2.17 5.63 -18.89
C ASN A 130 -1.24 5.17 -17.76
N ALA A 131 -1.23 5.84 -16.61
CA ALA A 131 -0.44 5.44 -15.45
C ALA A 131 -0.87 4.08 -14.92
N VAL A 132 -2.19 3.83 -14.80
CA VAL A 132 -2.75 2.55 -14.37
C VAL A 132 -2.47 1.43 -15.37
N VAL A 133 -2.65 1.68 -16.66
CA VAL A 133 -2.38 0.70 -17.73
C VAL A 133 -0.89 0.36 -17.82
N SER A 134 -0.02 1.34 -17.59
CA SER A 134 1.43 1.09 -17.48
C SER A 134 1.75 0.10 -16.35
N GLY A 135 1.02 0.17 -15.23
CA GLY A 135 1.18 -0.70 -14.08
C GLY A 135 2.55 -0.60 -13.41
N THR A 136 3.30 0.46 -13.67
CA THR A 136 4.63 0.68 -13.09
C THR A 136 4.60 1.73 -11.99
N LYS A 137 5.40 1.55 -10.95
CA LYS A 137 5.60 2.53 -9.88
C LYS A 137 5.96 3.91 -10.45
N ALA A 138 6.93 3.95 -11.37
CA ALA A 138 7.39 5.19 -11.96
C ALA A 138 6.29 5.99 -12.68
N ALA A 139 5.35 5.31 -13.37
CA ALA A 139 4.24 5.97 -14.05
C ALA A 139 3.22 6.55 -13.06
N LEU A 140 2.96 5.84 -11.95
CA LEU A 140 2.08 6.30 -10.88
C LEU A 140 2.69 7.49 -10.12
N GLU A 141 3.98 7.44 -9.81
CA GLU A 141 4.72 8.54 -9.17
C GLU A 141 4.78 9.79 -10.07
N ASP A 142 5.01 9.63 -11.38
CA ASP A 142 4.99 10.73 -12.35
C ASP A 142 3.60 11.38 -12.44
N TYR A 143 2.53 10.56 -12.43
CA TYR A 143 1.16 11.06 -12.37
C TYR A 143 0.90 11.88 -11.09
N LEU A 144 1.27 11.36 -9.91
CA LEU A 144 1.11 12.07 -8.63
C LEU A 144 1.93 13.35 -8.55
N ALA A 145 3.12 13.38 -9.16
CA ALA A 145 3.96 14.57 -9.22
C ALA A 145 3.34 15.68 -10.09
N LYS A 146 2.62 15.32 -11.17
CA LYS A 146 1.91 16.24 -12.05
C LYS A 146 0.57 16.69 -11.47
N HIS A 147 -0.10 15.83 -10.70
CA HIS A 147 -1.44 16.02 -10.16
C HIS A 147 -1.48 15.77 -8.63
N PRO A 148 -0.84 16.62 -7.81
CA PRO A 148 -0.68 16.36 -6.37
C PRO A 148 -2.02 16.35 -5.59
N ASP A 149 -3.04 17.06 -6.11
CA ASP A 149 -4.37 17.18 -5.52
C ASP A 149 -5.43 16.31 -6.21
N THR A 150 -5.01 15.29 -6.97
CA THR A 150 -5.90 14.38 -7.69
C THR A 150 -6.78 13.57 -6.73
N GLU A 151 -8.04 13.29 -7.15
CA GLU A 151 -8.92 12.34 -6.46
C GLU A 151 -8.37 10.91 -6.45
N HIS A 152 -7.51 10.55 -7.43
CA HIS A 152 -6.88 9.25 -7.56
C HIS A 152 -5.66 9.04 -6.65
N LYS A 153 -5.33 10.02 -5.78
CA LYS A 153 -4.14 9.97 -4.93
C LYS A 153 -4.09 8.72 -4.06
N ALA A 154 -5.19 8.42 -3.38
CA ALA A 154 -5.26 7.26 -2.49
C ALA A 154 -5.12 5.94 -3.28
N GLU A 155 -5.76 5.83 -4.44
CA GLU A 155 -5.65 4.65 -5.30
C GLU A 155 -4.24 4.49 -5.88
N ALA A 156 -3.60 5.58 -6.30
CA ALA A 156 -2.24 5.54 -6.79
C ALA A 156 -1.25 5.09 -5.70
N MET A 157 -1.39 5.62 -4.48
CA MET A 157 -0.55 5.23 -3.35
C MET A 157 -0.75 3.75 -2.98
N HIS A 158 -1.98 3.26 -2.96
CA HIS A 158 -2.27 1.84 -2.74
C HIS A 158 -1.64 0.94 -3.81
N LYS A 159 -1.70 1.35 -5.09
CA LYS A 159 -1.04 0.60 -6.17
C LYS A 159 0.49 0.59 -6.03
N ILE A 160 1.09 1.72 -5.63
CA ILE A 160 2.52 1.82 -5.37
C ILE A 160 2.92 0.91 -4.20
N ASP A 161 2.18 0.93 -3.10
CA ASP A 161 2.39 0.05 -1.96
C ASP A 161 2.36 -1.44 -2.37
N SER A 162 1.33 -1.84 -3.13
CA SER A 162 1.19 -3.21 -3.66
C SER A 162 2.36 -3.62 -4.55
N ILE A 163 2.87 -2.72 -5.40
CA ILE A 163 4.02 -2.97 -6.28
C ILE A 163 5.30 -3.15 -5.45
N ASP A 164 5.55 -2.25 -4.49
CA ASP A 164 6.72 -2.30 -3.63
C ASP A 164 6.70 -3.55 -2.73
N TRP A 165 5.52 -3.93 -2.22
CA TRP A 165 5.36 -5.18 -1.49
C TRP A 165 5.63 -6.42 -2.36
N ALA A 166 5.10 -6.45 -3.58
CA ALA A 166 5.34 -7.56 -4.50
C ALA A 166 6.84 -7.73 -4.82
N ASP A 167 7.57 -6.63 -4.99
CA ASP A 167 9.02 -6.65 -5.19
C ASP A 167 9.76 -7.12 -3.92
N ALA A 168 9.43 -6.53 -2.75
CA ALA A 168 10.08 -6.87 -1.49
C ALA A 168 9.83 -8.33 -1.08
N SER A 169 8.58 -8.79 -1.18
CA SER A 169 8.19 -10.16 -0.83
C SER A 169 8.79 -11.20 -1.81
N SER A 170 8.90 -10.85 -3.08
CA SER A 170 9.55 -11.69 -4.09
C SER A 170 11.05 -11.87 -3.83
N LYS A 171 11.74 -10.79 -3.46
CA LYS A 171 13.16 -10.83 -3.08
C LYS A 171 13.37 -11.57 -1.77
N ASN A 172 12.45 -11.43 -0.83
CA ASN A 172 12.46 -12.05 0.49
C ASN A 172 13.82 -11.95 1.20
N THR A 173 14.43 -10.76 1.17
CA THR A 173 15.66 -10.42 1.88
C THR A 173 15.41 -9.41 2.99
N LEU A 174 16.26 -9.39 4.02
CA LEU A 174 16.14 -8.42 5.10
C LEU A 174 16.18 -6.98 4.59
N GLU A 175 17.09 -6.70 3.63
CA GLU A 175 17.23 -5.37 3.05
C GLU A 175 15.96 -4.95 2.28
N ALA A 176 15.39 -5.84 1.46
CA ALA A 176 14.21 -5.52 0.66
C ALA A 176 12.98 -5.29 1.54
N LEU A 177 12.76 -6.16 2.53
CA LEU A 177 11.64 -6.03 3.46
C LEU A 177 11.77 -4.80 4.36
N GLN A 178 12.99 -4.48 4.81
CA GLN A 178 13.24 -3.27 5.60
C GLN A 178 13.08 -2.00 4.76
N ALA A 179 13.48 -2.02 3.48
CA ALA A 179 13.26 -0.92 2.56
C ALA A 179 11.76 -0.68 2.33
N TYR A 180 10.95 -1.75 2.20
CA TYR A 180 9.50 -1.65 2.13
C TYR A 180 8.92 -0.96 3.38
N LEU A 181 9.26 -1.43 4.59
CA LEU A 181 8.79 -0.83 5.85
C LEU A 181 9.18 0.63 6.02
N ASN A 182 10.36 1.03 5.51
CA ASN A 182 10.81 2.42 5.58
C ASN A 182 10.07 3.34 4.59
N ALA A 183 9.61 2.80 3.46
CA ALA A 183 8.86 3.53 2.44
C ALA A 183 7.35 3.58 2.74
N HIS A 184 6.84 2.59 3.45
CA HIS A 184 5.41 2.35 3.71
C HIS A 184 5.19 1.99 5.20
N ASP A 185 5.47 2.95 6.09
CA ASP A 185 5.34 2.77 7.55
C ASP A 185 3.89 2.54 8.03
N GLU A 186 2.92 3.00 7.25
CA GLU A 186 1.47 2.74 7.41
C GLU A 186 0.90 1.92 6.24
N GLY A 187 1.74 1.18 5.52
CA GLY A 187 1.36 0.36 4.36
C GLY A 187 0.50 -0.84 4.73
N GLU A 188 -0.19 -1.39 3.73
CA GLU A 188 -1.13 -2.50 3.93
C GLU A 188 -0.45 -3.82 4.34
N HIS A 189 0.86 -3.98 4.05
CA HIS A 189 1.62 -5.21 4.27
C HIS A 189 2.70 -5.07 5.34
N VAL A 190 2.56 -4.10 6.26
CA VAL A 190 3.53 -3.87 7.34
C VAL A 190 3.65 -5.11 8.23
N ASP A 191 2.54 -5.72 8.63
CA ASP A 191 2.52 -6.89 9.50
C ASP A 191 3.15 -8.12 8.82
N GLU A 192 2.87 -8.33 7.54
CA GLU A 192 3.47 -9.40 6.74
C GLU A 192 4.97 -9.21 6.58
N ALA A 193 5.42 -7.98 6.31
CA ALA A 193 6.85 -7.65 6.19
C ALA A 193 7.59 -7.89 7.51
N GLN A 194 7.02 -7.48 8.64
CA GLN A 194 7.59 -7.72 9.97
C GLN A 194 7.68 -9.21 10.28
N THR A 195 6.62 -9.96 9.97
CA THR A 195 6.58 -11.42 10.15
C THR A 195 7.64 -12.12 9.29
N ALA A 196 7.78 -11.71 8.03
CA ALA A 196 8.81 -12.24 7.13
C ALA A 196 10.22 -11.93 7.63
N ILE A 197 10.47 -10.71 8.12
CA ILE A 197 11.75 -10.33 8.74
C ILE A 197 12.04 -11.19 9.97
N LYS A 198 11.07 -11.39 10.87
CA LYS A 198 11.22 -12.25 12.05
C LYS A 198 11.58 -13.68 11.63
N SER A 199 10.87 -14.23 10.66
CA SER A 199 11.13 -15.56 10.11
C SER A 199 12.52 -15.69 9.48
N LEU A 200 12.95 -14.70 8.68
CA LEU A 200 14.28 -14.68 8.09
C LEU A 200 15.38 -14.61 9.16
N LYS A 201 15.20 -13.75 10.17
CA LYS A 201 16.14 -13.67 11.30
C LYS A 201 16.20 -14.97 12.09
N ALA A 202 15.09 -15.66 12.29
CA ALA A 202 15.05 -16.93 13.00
C ALA A 202 15.74 -18.06 12.24
N ASN A 203 15.63 -18.10 10.92
CA ASN A 203 16.08 -19.22 10.09
C ASN A 203 17.41 -18.99 9.37
N THR A 204 17.97 -17.78 9.42
CA THR A 204 19.21 -17.46 8.68
C THR A 204 20.25 -16.88 9.63
N VAL A 205 21.45 -17.43 9.58
CA VAL A 205 22.60 -16.91 10.34
C VAL A 205 23.00 -15.56 9.76
N GLN A 206 22.88 -14.51 10.58
CA GLN A 206 23.24 -13.15 10.17
C GLN A 206 24.77 -12.93 10.22
N PRO A 207 25.32 -11.97 9.45
CA PRO A 207 26.75 -11.70 9.43
C PRO A 207 27.36 -11.38 10.80
N ASN A 208 26.63 -10.65 11.65
CA ASN A 208 27.05 -10.33 13.02
C ASN A 208 27.06 -11.57 13.92
N GLU A 209 26.09 -12.48 13.77
CA GLU A 209 26.04 -13.76 14.51
C GLU A 209 27.20 -14.66 14.10
N LYS A 210 27.48 -14.78 12.80
CA LYS A 210 28.65 -15.50 12.30
C LYS A 210 29.94 -14.94 12.88
N THR A 211 30.07 -13.61 12.92
CA THR A 211 31.25 -12.94 13.49
C THR A 211 31.39 -13.25 14.98
N MET A 212 30.31 -13.20 15.74
CA MET A 212 30.29 -13.56 17.16
C MET A 212 30.69 -15.00 17.37
N ILE A 213 30.10 -15.95 16.62
CA ILE A 213 30.40 -17.39 16.72
C ILE A 213 31.87 -17.67 16.42
N VAL A 214 32.40 -17.13 15.32
CA VAL A 214 33.81 -17.27 14.97
C VAL A 214 34.73 -16.70 16.05
N SER A 215 34.33 -15.57 16.66
CA SER A 215 35.11 -14.94 17.73
C SER A 215 35.15 -15.78 18.98
N VAL A 216 34.07 -16.41 19.42
CA VAL A 216 34.06 -17.24 20.63
C VAL A 216 34.96 -18.47 20.48
N PHE A 217 34.97 -19.15 19.32
CA PHE A 217 35.87 -20.24 19.08
C PHE A 217 37.33 -19.78 18.96
N ARG A 218 37.58 -18.65 18.34
CA ARG A 218 38.92 -18.07 18.30
C ARG A 218 39.46 -17.81 19.70
N HIS A 219 38.66 -17.17 20.57
CA HIS A 219 39.04 -16.91 21.96
C HIS A 219 39.31 -18.21 22.73
N PHE A 220 38.43 -19.22 22.60
CA PHE A 220 38.60 -20.52 23.22
C PHE A 220 39.95 -21.19 22.86
N PHE A 221 40.29 -21.28 21.58
CA PHE A 221 41.56 -21.91 21.15
C PHE A 221 42.75 -21.02 21.41
N GLN A 222 42.63 -19.70 21.41
CA GLN A 222 43.69 -18.79 21.86
C GLN A 222 43.98 -18.98 23.34
N ALA A 223 42.95 -19.15 24.17
CA ALA A 223 43.07 -19.41 25.60
C ALA A 223 43.82 -20.77 25.84
N ILE A 224 43.51 -21.81 25.06
CA ILE A 224 44.25 -23.08 25.11
C ILE A 224 45.70 -22.86 24.70
N ASN A 225 45.99 -22.17 23.61
CA ASN A 225 47.35 -21.89 23.16
C ASN A 225 48.16 -21.10 24.18
N ALA A 226 47.52 -20.15 24.89
CA ALA A 226 48.13 -19.32 25.93
C ALA A 226 48.15 -19.98 27.31
N LYS A 227 47.48 -21.13 27.50
CA LYS A 227 47.24 -21.78 28.79
C LYS A 227 46.51 -20.85 29.79
N SER A 228 45.64 -19.97 29.26
CA SER A 228 44.88 -19.02 30.06
C SER A 228 43.61 -19.65 30.59
N GLU A 229 43.57 -20.03 31.85
CA GLU A 229 42.38 -20.64 32.48
C GLU A 229 41.19 -19.67 32.52
N GLY A 230 41.45 -18.38 32.85
CA GLY A 230 40.41 -17.37 32.95
C GLY A 230 39.70 -17.11 31.64
N ASP A 231 40.47 -16.94 30.54
CA ASP A 231 39.94 -16.72 29.20
C ASP A 231 39.18 -17.95 28.69
N LEU A 232 39.73 -19.16 28.99
CA LEU A 232 39.11 -20.42 28.62
C LEU A 232 37.75 -20.57 29.29
N GLN A 233 37.66 -20.31 30.62
CA GLN A 233 36.42 -20.30 31.38
C GLN A 233 35.44 -19.22 30.92
N ALA A 234 35.91 -18.10 30.45
CA ALA A 234 35.06 -17.01 29.90
C ALA A 234 34.43 -17.39 28.56
N SER A 235 34.98 -18.31 27.80
CA SER A 235 34.48 -18.74 26.50
C SER A 235 33.37 -19.79 26.57
N VAL A 236 33.13 -20.40 27.75
CA VAL A 236 32.21 -21.53 27.91
C VAL A 236 31.06 -21.20 28.91
N ALA A 237 29.94 -21.82 28.71
CA ALA A 237 28.80 -21.75 29.63
C ALA A 237 29.17 -22.32 31.02
N PRO A 238 28.46 -21.92 32.11
CA PRO A 238 28.69 -22.47 33.45
C PRO A 238 28.56 -23.98 33.51
N ILE A 239 27.60 -24.54 32.74
CA ILE A 239 27.40 -26.00 32.58
C ILE A 239 27.30 -26.25 31.08
N LEU A 240 28.10 -27.20 30.60
CA LEU A 240 28.06 -27.68 29.20
C LEU A 240 27.25 -28.96 29.17
N THR A 241 26.28 -29.06 28.30
CA THR A 241 25.43 -30.25 28.11
C THR A 241 26.29 -31.48 27.69
N ASN A 242 27.36 -31.26 26.96
CA ASN A 242 28.38 -32.25 26.64
C ASN A 242 29.72 -31.58 26.40
N PHE A 243 30.80 -32.10 27.01
CA PHE A 243 32.16 -31.71 26.68
C PHE A 243 33.02 -32.93 26.47
N LEU A 244 33.36 -33.22 25.22
CA LEU A 244 34.19 -34.37 24.80
C LEU A 244 33.72 -35.70 25.38
N GLY A 245 32.39 -35.94 25.36
CA GLY A 245 31.75 -37.14 25.88
C GLY A 245 31.38 -37.10 27.37
N LYS A 246 31.75 -36.03 28.10
CA LYS A 246 31.32 -35.84 29.49
C LYS A 246 30.02 -35.00 29.51
N PRO A 247 28.87 -35.58 29.95
CA PRO A 247 27.64 -34.81 30.15
C PRO A 247 27.80 -33.91 31.38
N ASP A 248 27.02 -32.80 31.38
CA ASP A 248 26.96 -31.82 32.47
C ASP A 248 28.31 -31.33 32.97
N ALA A 249 29.23 -31.14 32.00
CA ALA A 249 30.58 -30.69 32.31
C ALA A 249 30.55 -29.23 32.79
N ILE A 250 31.39 -28.93 33.77
CA ILE A 250 31.57 -27.60 34.30
C ILE A 250 32.83 -26.92 33.80
N LYS A 251 33.00 -25.62 34.00
CA LYS A 251 34.18 -24.85 33.58
C LYS A 251 35.49 -25.45 34.06
N ALA A 252 35.54 -26.04 35.28
CA ALA A 252 36.70 -26.71 35.79
C ALA A 252 37.08 -27.97 35.00
N ASP A 253 36.12 -28.64 34.37
CA ASP A 253 36.43 -29.80 33.52
C ASP A 253 37.12 -29.38 32.23
N VAL A 254 36.73 -28.22 31.67
CA VAL A 254 37.37 -27.63 30.49
C VAL A 254 38.82 -27.22 30.78
N VAL A 255 39.05 -26.64 31.96
CA VAL A 255 40.43 -26.35 32.43
C VAL A 255 41.24 -27.63 32.62
N THR A 256 40.61 -28.64 33.24
CA THR A 256 41.26 -29.98 33.42
C THR A 256 41.65 -30.62 32.08
N PHE A 257 40.77 -30.49 31.08
CA PHE A 257 41.07 -30.93 29.72
C PHE A 257 42.30 -30.20 29.16
N MET A 258 42.37 -28.87 29.27
CA MET A 258 43.50 -28.07 28.82
C MET A 258 44.80 -28.58 29.45
N HIS A 259 44.84 -28.81 30.75
CA HIS A 259 46.01 -29.34 31.43
C HIS A 259 46.39 -30.76 30.97
N LYS A 260 45.39 -31.63 30.73
CA LYS A 260 45.61 -32.99 30.25
C LYS A 260 46.20 -33.09 28.86
N ILE A 261 45.93 -32.16 27.96
CA ILE A 261 46.49 -32.18 26.61
C ILE A 261 47.93 -31.68 26.58
N TYR A 262 48.35 -30.85 27.56
CA TYR A 262 49.73 -30.41 27.72
C TYR A 262 50.51 -31.45 28.54
N LYS A 263 51.01 -32.50 27.88
CA LYS A 263 51.85 -33.55 28.48
C LYS A 263 53.27 -33.01 28.69
N ASP A 264 54.03 -33.67 29.59
CA ASP A 264 55.40 -33.27 29.96
C ASP A 264 56.39 -33.17 28.79
N ASP A 265 56.14 -33.93 27.74
CA ASP A 265 56.93 -33.94 26.51
C ASP A 265 56.60 -32.82 25.53
N ILE A 266 55.55 -32.03 25.79
CA ILE A 266 55.07 -30.96 24.90
C ILE A 266 55.68 -29.63 25.32
N THR A 267 56.49 -29.06 24.45
CA THR A 267 57.15 -27.76 24.67
C THR A 267 56.25 -26.62 24.16
N ARG A 268 55.51 -26.82 23.07
CA ARG A 268 54.55 -25.89 22.51
C ARG A 268 53.41 -26.63 21.84
N MET A 269 52.20 -26.07 21.91
CA MET A 269 51.02 -26.51 21.19
C MET A 269 50.34 -25.29 20.58
N THR A 270 49.99 -25.40 19.31
CA THR A 270 49.29 -24.35 18.59
C THR A 270 48.10 -24.92 17.87
N TRP A 271 46.92 -24.40 18.19
CA TRP A 271 45.69 -24.69 17.48
C TRP A 271 45.41 -23.57 16.48
N ARG A 272 45.12 -23.96 15.25
CA ARG A 272 44.72 -23.06 14.17
C ARG A 272 43.38 -23.50 13.63
N LEU A 273 42.39 -22.57 13.57
CA LEU A 273 41.06 -22.83 13.05
C LEU A 273 41.08 -22.67 11.52
N ASN A 274 40.50 -23.60 10.81
CA ASN A 274 40.16 -23.44 9.42
C ASN A 274 38.83 -22.60 9.35
N ASN A 275 38.70 -21.76 8.34
CA ASN A 275 37.49 -20.93 8.19
C ASN A 275 36.35 -21.68 7.46
N ASP A 276 36.22 -22.99 7.74
CA ASP A 276 35.25 -23.92 7.14
C ASP A 276 34.01 -24.12 8.02
N TYR A 277 33.50 -23.03 8.61
CA TYR A 277 32.34 -23.05 9.51
C TYR A 277 31.05 -23.39 8.79
N GLU A 278 30.37 -24.47 9.22
CA GLU A 278 28.97 -24.77 8.95
C GLU A 278 28.18 -24.43 10.23
N ILE A 279 27.18 -23.58 10.11
CA ILE A 279 26.42 -23.04 11.25
C ILE A 279 24.94 -23.25 10.98
N ASP A 280 24.30 -24.05 11.85
CA ASP A 280 22.86 -24.21 11.91
C ASP A 280 22.32 -23.38 13.07
N LYS A 281 21.26 -22.60 12.84
CA LYS A 281 20.61 -21.73 13.81
C LYS A 281 19.27 -22.30 14.21
N LYS A 282 18.95 -22.26 15.51
CA LYS A 282 17.70 -22.70 16.07
C LYS A 282 17.19 -21.69 17.09
N GLU A 283 15.93 -21.27 16.95
CA GLU A 283 15.25 -20.46 17.97
C GLU A 283 14.91 -21.33 19.17
N VAL A 284 15.29 -20.89 20.37
CA VAL A 284 15.07 -21.59 21.64
C VAL A 284 14.24 -20.78 22.66
N GLY A 285 14.08 -19.49 22.41
CA GLY A 285 13.26 -18.54 23.14
C GLY A 285 12.82 -17.41 22.22
N ASP A 286 12.09 -16.41 22.72
CA ASP A 286 11.66 -15.27 21.92
C ASP A 286 12.88 -14.41 21.54
N GLU A 287 13.25 -14.44 20.26
CA GLU A 287 14.48 -13.84 19.69
C GLU A 287 15.79 -14.37 20.32
N GLU A 288 15.74 -15.52 21.00
CA GLU A 288 16.91 -16.20 21.54
C GLU A 288 17.29 -17.38 20.65
N TYR A 289 18.56 -17.46 20.28
CA TYR A 289 19.04 -18.44 19.31
C TYR A 289 20.20 -19.26 19.85
N GLU A 290 20.14 -20.56 19.55
CA GLU A 290 21.22 -21.51 19.74
C GLU A 290 21.83 -21.87 18.39
N TYR A 291 23.16 -22.02 18.33
CA TYR A 291 23.89 -22.32 17.10
C TYR A 291 24.64 -23.63 17.23
N THR A 292 24.33 -24.57 16.34
CA THR A 292 25.16 -25.78 16.15
C THR A 292 26.23 -25.47 15.11
N VAL A 293 27.48 -25.63 15.49
CA VAL A 293 28.63 -25.20 14.69
C VAL A 293 29.55 -26.38 14.41
N LYS A 294 29.87 -26.63 13.13
CA LYS A 294 30.84 -27.60 12.71
C LYS A 294 31.98 -26.89 12.01
N PHE A 295 33.21 -27.26 12.33
CA PHE A 295 34.42 -26.73 11.71
C PHE A 295 35.61 -27.64 11.92
N SER A 296 36.72 -27.35 11.26
CA SER A 296 37.95 -28.08 11.52
C SER A 296 39.07 -27.21 12.09
N ALA A 297 39.93 -27.85 12.89
CA ALA A 297 41.09 -27.23 13.46
C ALA A 297 42.34 -28.08 13.24
N LEU A 298 43.46 -27.43 13.07
CA LEU A 298 44.79 -28.06 13.00
C LEU A 298 45.48 -27.84 14.33
N GLN A 299 46.08 -28.91 14.84
CA GLN A 299 46.92 -28.88 16.03
C GLN A 299 48.36 -29.15 15.62
N ASP A 300 49.24 -28.23 15.89
CA ASP A 300 50.68 -28.37 15.72
C ASP A 300 51.33 -28.48 17.10
N ILE A 301 52.17 -29.49 17.30
CA ILE A 301 52.77 -29.80 18.60
C ILE A 301 54.31 -29.91 18.44
N ASP A 302 55.01 -29.07 19.16
CA ASP A 302 56.46 -29.24 19.37
C ASP A 302 56.66 -30.10 20.62
N ARG A 303 57.41 -31.20 20.46
CA ARG A 303 57.66 -32.15 21.57
C ARG A 303 59.08 -32.64 21.57
N THR A 304 59.51 -33.06 22.74
CA THR A 304 60.87 -33.64 22.95
C THR A 304 60.93 -35.05 22.45
N ASP A 305 59.87 -35.80 22.34
CA ASP A 305 59.76 -37.14 21.81
C ASP A 305 59.36 -37.11 20.32
N ASP A 306 60.35 -37.27 19.44
CA ASP A 306 60.19 -37.24 17.98
C ASP A 306 59.42 -38.43 17.41
N SER A 307 59.24 -39.51 18.20
CA SER A 307 58.47 -40.69 17.76
C SER A 307 56.94 -40.46 17.75
N LYS A 308 56.45 -39.41 18.40
CA LYS A 308 55.05 -39.10 18.52
C LYS A 308 54.57 -38.11 17.44
N GLU A 309 53.28 -38.20 17.10
CA GLU A 309 52.65 -37.34 16.13
C GLU A 309 52.77 -35.87 16.53
N LYS A 310 53.14 -35.02 15.56
CA LYS A 310 53.34 -33.56 15.75
C LYS A 310 52.25 -32.74 15.13
N HIS A 311 51.45 -33.31 14.26
CA HIS A 311 50.36 -32.63 13.54
C HIS A 311 49.11 -33.47 13.58
N ALA A 312 47.96 -32.86 13.89
CA ALA A 312 46.68 -33.53 13.86
C ALA A 312 45.60 -32.59 13.32
N LYS A 313 44.60 -33.15 12.63
CA LYS A 313 43.42 -32.44 12.20
C LYS A 313 42.22 -32.97 12.97
N TYR A 314 41.43 -32.06 13.51
CA TYR A 314 40.23 -32.36 14.25
C TYR A 314 39.02 -31.78 13.54
N HIS A 315 37.90 -32.52 13.54
CA HIS A 315 36.59 -32.05 13.20
C HIS A 315 35.84 -31.83 14.50
N ILE A 316 35.34 -30.63 14.68
CA ILE A 316 34.74 -30.19 15.91
C ILE A 316 33.26 -29.90 15.63
N SER A 317 32.40 -30.43 16.49
CA SER A 317 31.00 -30.07 16.56
C SER A 317 30.75 -29.41 17.91
N ALA A 318 30.17 -28.23 17.91
CA ALA A 318 29.95 -27.47 19.13
C ALA A 318 28.58 -26.75 19.09
N THR A 319 28.08 -26.38 20.25
CA THR A 319 26.89 -25.56 20.39
C THR A 319 27.28 -24.26 21.08
N VAL A 320 26.74 -23.14 20.56
CA VAL A 320 26.84 -21.82 21.17
C VAL A 320 25.43 -21.39 21.61
N ASN A 321 25.30 -21.07 22.89
CA ASN A 321 24.02 -20.69 23.49
C ASN A 321 23.64 -19.22 23.18
N PRO A 322 22.43 -18.74 23.58
CA PRO A 322 22.02 -17.35 23.35
C PRO A 322 22.95 -16.30 23.98
N ASP A 323 23.66 -16.63 25.06
CA ASP A 323 24.65 -15.75 25.69
C ASP A 323 25.95 -15.61 24.89
N GLY A 324 26.08 -16.33 23.76
CA GLY A 324 27.31 -16.35 22.95
C GLY A 324 28.42 -17.20 23.56
N LEU A 325 28.10 -18.15 24.45
CA LEU A 325 29.03 -19.03 25.09
C LEU A 325 28.95 -20.47 24.56
N ILE A 326 30.08 -21.19 24.52
CA ILE A 326 30.10 -22.61 24.13
C ILE A 326 29.39 -23.42 25.20
N SER A 327 28.25 -24.05 24.86
CA SER A 327 27.42 -24.89 25.73
C SER A 327 27.52 -26.38 25.48
N ALA A 328 28.17 -26.81 24.36
CA ALA A 328 28.57 -28.17 24.09
C ALA A 328 29.74 -28.19 23.13
N MET A 329 30.59 -29.26 23.19
CA MET A 329 31.67 -29.51 22.26
C MET A 329 32.00 -30.99 22.19
N SER A 330 32.20 -31.51 20.98
CA SER A 330 32.63 -32.89 20.68
C SER A 330 33.58 -32.95 19.50
#